data_4419240102d476dbd5c8ded62582a39d
#
_entry.id   4419240102d476dbd5c8ded62582a39d
#
_cell.length_a   1.000
_cell.length_b   1.000
_cell.length_c   1.000
_cell.angle_alpha   90.00
_cell.angle_beta   90.00
_cell.angle_gamma   90.00
#
_symmetry.space_group_name_H-M   'P 1'
#
loop_
_entity.id
_entity.type
_entity.pdbx_description
1 polymer ?
#
loop_
_entity_poly.entity_id
_entity_poly.type
_entity_poly.pdbx_seq_one_letter_code
_entity_poly.pdbx_strand_id
1 'polypeptide(L)'
;RQQMGSGSMYGSYDLYTYLIDEEGNIDFPTIGKQFVQGKTTREVKLQLEEELSKLLQEIPGYATISVEVNIVNRSFSVIGAQSGRYTINKEKMTIFEALALIGDLSEFNSRKEIKLVREKNGVTTIKTFDARSEDIVNSEYYYIEPNDIIYIRQIPGYSFGINHVTTVIGVTAATISFGVFIYSIVQTGINHVNKYYGKEAAK
;
A
#
# COMPACT_ATOMS: atom_id res chain seq x y z
N ARG A 1 -8.75 -1.32 42.91
CA ARG A 1 -9.15 -1.39 41.50
C ARG A 1 -7.92 -1.13 40.66
N GLN A 2 -7.22 -2.17 40.22
CA GLN A 2 -6.14 -2.07 39.24
C GLN A 2 -6.79 -2.01 37.85
N GLN A 3 -6.50 -0.94 37.13
CA GLN A 3 -6.80 -0.82 35.70
C GLN A 3 -5.88 -1.76 34.95
N MET A 4 -6.44 -2.81 34.35
CA MET A 4 -5.77 -3.60 33.32
C MET A 4 -5.61 -2.70 32.09
N GLY A 5 -4.40 -2.24 31.88
CA GLY A 5 -4.00 -1.60 30.64
C GLY A 5 -4.12 -2.60 29.49
N SER A 6 -4.72 -2.20 28.38
CA SER A 6 -4.77 -2.95 27.13
C SER A 6 -3.33 -3.14 26.65
N GLY A 7 -2.78 -4.32 26.92
CA GLY A 7 -1.46 -4.72 26.43
C GLY A 7 -1.50 -4.78 24.91
N SER A 8 -0.76 -3.90 24.29
CA SER A 8 -0.48 -3.90 22.87
C SER A 8 0.03 -5.28 22.47
N MET A 9 -0.59 -5.87 21.44
CA MET A 9 -0.24 -7.18 20.86
C MET A 9 1.19 -7.22 20.27
N TYR A 10 1.91 -6.11 20.32
CA TYR A 10 3.32 -5.97 19.92
C TYR A 10 4.32 -6.48 20.96
N GLY A 11 3.92 -6.68 22.22
CA GLY A 11 4.84 -7.04 23.30
C GLY A 11 5.25 -8.51 23.40
N SER A 12 4.60 -9.44 22.67
CA SER A 12 4.92 -10.87 22.81
C SER A 12 5.97 -11.37 21.79
N TYR A 13 6.25 -10.61 20.73
CA TYR A 13 7.27 -11.00 19.75
C TYR A 13 8.69 -10.60 20.16
N ASP A 14 8.86 -9.58 21.01
CA ASP A 14 10.17 -9.08 21.43
C ASP A 14 10.98 -10.08 22.29
N LEU A 15 10.30 -11.02 22.96
CA LEU A 15 10.96 -12.01 23.83
C LEU A 15 11.78 -13.06 23.07
N TYR A 16 11.51 -13.25 21.77
CA TYR A 16 12.12 -14.31 20.95
C TYR A 16 12.61 -13.80 19.58
N THR A 17 12.73 -12.47 19.43
CA THR A 17 13.18 -11.86 18.17
C THR A 17 14.62 -11.39 18.32
N TYR A 18 15.47 -11.79 17.39
CA TYR A 18 16.87 -11.41 17.32
C TYR A 18 17.09 -10.47 16.14
N LEU A 19 17.83 -9.40 16.38
CA LEU A 19 18.24 -8.46 15.33
C LEU A 19 19.47 -9.04 14.63
N ILE A 20 19.49 -8.98 13.31
CA ILE A 20 20.68 -9.28 12.51
C ILE A 20 21.55 -8.01 12.50
N ASP A 21 22.79 -8.11 12.97
CA ASP A 21 23.75 -6.99 12.98
C ASP A 21 24.31 -6.67 11.59
N GLU A 22 25.12 -5.61 11.48
CA GLU A 22 25.73 -5.18 10.21
C GLU A 22 26.68 -6.22 9.63
N GLU A 23 27.24 -7.09 10.47
CA GLU A 23 28.11 -8.19 10.06
C GLU A 23 27.32 -9.45 9.67
N GLY A 24 25.99 -9.44 9.77
CA GLY A 24 25.12 -10.54 9.40
C GLY A 24 24.96 -11.61 10.48
N ASN A 25 25.23 -11.29 11.76
CA ASN A 25 25.08 -12.19 12.89
C ASN A 25 23.82 -11.89 13.69
N ILE A 26 23.32 -12.90 14.39
CA ILE A 26 22.40 -12.78 15.52
C ILE A 26 23.15 -13.11 16.81
N ASP A 27 22.83 -12.41 17.91
CA ASP A 27 23.36 -12.72 19.23
C ASP A 27 22.35 -13.59 19.98
N PHE A 28 22.62 -14.91 20.01
CA PHE A 28 21.74 -15.86 20.64
C PHE A 28 22.22 -16.13 22.09
N PRO A 29 21.40 -15.92 23.12
CA PRO A 29 21.85 -15.86 24.53
C PRO A 29 22.67 -17.05 25.01
N THR A 30 22.43 -18.23 24.48
CA THR A 30 23.06 -19.48 24.98
C THR A 30 24.29 -19.88 24.17
N ILE A 31 24.29 -19.60 22.87
CA ILE A 31 25.33 -20.05 21.93
C ILE A 31 26.13 -18.87 21.32
N GLY A 32 25.85 -17.63 21.78
CA GLY A 32 26.53 -16.44 21.33
C GLY A 32 26.24 -16.03 19.89
N LYS A 33 27.19 -15.29 19.27
CA LYS A 33 27.03 -14.79 17.91
C LYS A 33 26.98 -15.92 16.87
N GLN A 34 25.92 -15.91 16.07
CA GLN A 34 25.67 -16.86 14.99
C GLN A 34 25.52 -16.15 13.66
N PHE A 35 26.34 -16.49 12.68
CA PHE A 35 26.27 -15.90 11.33
C PHE A 35 25.07 -16.47 10.57
N VAL A 36 24.18 -15.57 10.13
CA VAL A 36 22.91 -15.93 9.47
C VAL A 36 22.73 -15.27 8.10
N GLN A 37 23.51 -14.25 7.76
CA GLN A 37 23.38 -13.54 6.50
C GLN A 37 23.53 -14.48 5.30
N GLY A 38 22.61 -14.36 4.33
CA GLY A 38 22.61 -15.18 3.11
C GLY A 38 22.11 -16.61 3.30
N LYS A 39 21.80 -17.03 4.53
CA LYS A 39 21.22 -18.34 4.81
C LYS A 39 19.70 -18.33 4.75
N THR A 40 19.14 -19.44 4.35
CA THR A 40 17.70 -19.67 4.45
C THR A 40 17.29 -19.94 5.91
N THR A 41 16.02 -19.74 6.23
CA THR A 41 15.48 -20.06 7.57
C THR A 41 15.72 -21.51 7.96
N ARG A 42 15.70 -22.43 6.98
CA ARG A 42 16.01 -23.85 7.19
C ARG A 42 17.47 -24.10 7.57
N GLU A 43 18.41 -23.44 6.90
CA GLU A 43 19.84 -23.55 7.19
C GLU A 43 20.15 -22.97 8.58
N VAL A 44 19.56 -21.82 8.92
CA VAL A 44 19.70 -21.23 10.26
C VAL A 44 19.11 -22.15 11.31
N LYS A 45 17.93 -22.73 11.06
CA LYS A 45 17.32 -23.72 11.97
C LYS A 45 18.27 -24.88 12.25
N LEU A 46 18.80 -25.53 11.20
CA LEU A 46 19.71 -26.67 11.35
C LEU A 46 20.98 -26.29 12.10
N GLN A 47 21.55 -25.12 11.82
CA GLN A 47 22.72 -24.60 12.52
C GLN A 47 22.43 -24.41 14.02
N LEU A 48 21.32 -23.78 14.36
CA LEU A 48 20.94 -23.55 15.76
C LEU A 48 20.65 -24.86 16.49
N GLU A 49 19.97 -25.80 15.83
CA GLU A 49 19.70 -27.14 16.39
C GLU A 49 20.99 -27.89 16.67
N GLU A 50 21.98 -27.81 15.78
CA GLU A 50 23.30 -28.44 15.97
C GLU A 50 24.06 -27.84 17.15
N GLU A 51 24.17 -26.49 17.20
CA GLU A 51 24.90 -25.81 18.29
C GLU A 51 24.24 -26.02 19.65
N LEU A 52 22.90 -25.93 19.71
CA LEU A 52 22.15 -26.20 20.95
C LEU A 52 22.25 -27.66 21.39
N SER A 53 22.29 -28.61 20.44
CA SER A 53 22.43 -30.03 20.73
C SER A 53 23.78 -30.35 21.39
N LYS A 54 24.87 -29.69 20.95
CA LYS A 54 26.20 -29.82 21.54
C LYS A 54 26.19 -29.45 23.01
N LEU A 55 25.51 -28.36 23.38
CA LEU A 55 25.38 -27.90 24.78
C LEU A 55 24.52 -28.84 25.66
N LEU A 56 23.49 -29.46 25.09
CA LEU A 56 22.54 -30.27 25.83
C LEU A 56 22.91 -31.73 25.90
N GLN A 57 23.89 -32.21 25.12
CA GLN A 57 24.45 -33.56 25.24
C GLN A 57 25.02 -33.83 26.63
N GLU A 58 25.42 -32.80 27.38
CA GLU A 58 25.93 -32.91 28.75
C GLU A 58 24.84 -33.05 29.78
N ILE A 59 23.56 -32.90 29.42
CA ILE A 59 22.42 -32.97 30.36
C ILE A 59 21.67 -34.28 30.16
N PRO A 60 21.69 -35.20 31.14
CA PRO A 60 20.96 -36.47 31.05
C PRO A 60 19.45 -36.26 30.90
N GLY A 61 18.86 -36.90 29.89
CA GLY A 61 17.41 -36.86 29.66
C GLY A 61 16.91 -35.91 28.56
N TYR A 62 17.78 -35.10 27.97
CA TYR A 62 17.41 -34.31 26.75
C TYR A 62 17.79 -35.09 25.51
N ALA A 63 16.79 -35.54 24.74
CA ALA A 63 17.01 -36.39 23.59
C ALA A 63 16.97 -35.60 22.23
N THR A 64 16.21 -34.52 22.17
CA THR A 64 16.01 -33.79 20.85
C THR A 64 15.62 -32.34 21.10
N ILE A 65 16.25 -31.43 20.37
CA ILE A 65 15.86 -30.00 20.30
C ILE A 65 15.22 -29.78 18.96
N SER A 66 14.13 -29.01 18.91
CA SER A 66 13.55 -28.48 17.71
C SER A 66 13.48 -26.96 17.82
N VAL A 67 14.05 -26.27 16.82
CA VAL A 67 14.03 -24.81 16.71
C VAL A 67 13.13 -24.42 15.56
N GLU A 68 12.31 -23.40 15.75
CA GLU A 68 11.55 -22.77 14.66
C GLU A 68 12.14 -21.41 14.35
N VAL A 69 12.46 -21.16 13.09
CA VAL A 69 13.07 -19.91 12.63
C VAL A 69 12.15 -19.25 11.61
N ASN A 70 11.69 -18.06 11.93
CA ASN A 70 10.85 -17.25 11.07
C ASN A 70 11.45 -15.85 10.89
N ILE A 71 11.35 -15.29 9.71
CA ILE A 71 11.73 -13.89 9.47
C ILE A 71 10.54 -13.02 9.79
N VAL A 72 10.69 -12.14 10.77
CA VAL A 72 9.69 -11.16 11.17
C VAL A 72 9.96 -9.78 10.53
N ASN A 73 9.01 -8.84 10.64
CA ASN A 73 9.11 -7.46 10.12
C ASN A 73 9.31 -7.35 8.60
N ARG A 74 8.91 -8.38 7.85
CA ARG A 74 8.87 -8.30 6.39
C ARG A 74 7.74 -7.36 5.98
N SER A 75 8.04 -6.34 5.21
CA SER A 75 7.05 -5.34 4.80
C SER A 75 7.38 -4.77 3.42
N PHE A 76 6.36 -4.26 2.75
CA PHE A 76 6.46 -3.46 1.53
C PHE A 76 5.77 -2.12 1.73
N SER A 77 6.07 -1.15 0.91
CA SER A 77 5.48 0.19 0.96
C SER A 77 4.61 0.45 -0.26
N VAL A 78 3.54 1.22 -0.06
CA VAL A 78 2.65 1.66 -1.16
C VAL A 78 2.64 3.17 -1.20
N ILE A 79 2.71 3.75 -2.40
CA ILE A 79 2.68 5.19 -2.65
C ILE A 79 1.62 5.49 -3.72
N GLY A 80 0.86 6.54 -3.53
CA GLY A 80 -0.20 7.01 -4.44
C GLY A 80 -1.58 6.63 -3.95
N ALA A 81 -2.00 5.38 -4.15
CA ALA A 81 -3.25 4.86 -3.60
C ALA A 81 -2.98 4.22 -2.23
N GLN A 82 -3.86 4.46 -1.23
CA GLN A 82 -3.75 3.83 0.09
C GLN A 82 -2.29 3.78 0.60
N SER A 83 -1.63 4.94 0.56
CA SER A 83 -0.22 5.05 0.92
C SER A 83 0.04 4.56 2.35
N GLY A 84 1.05 3.72 2.51
CA GLY A 84 1.38 3.12 3.80
C GLY A 84 2.44 2.04 3.70
N ARG A 85 2.80 1.49 4.86
CA ARG A 85 3.67 0.33 4.98
C ARG A 85 2.82 -0.88 5.40
N TYR A 86 2.96 -1.98 4.68
CA TYR A 86 2.14 -3.18 4.84
C TYR A 86 3.02 -4.38 5.15
N THR A 87 2.59 -5.20 6.09
CA THR A 87 3.35 -6.39 6.52
C THR A 87 3.12 -7.56 5.58
N ILE A 88 4.20 -8.27 5.23
CA ILE A 88 4.15 -9.53 4.51
C ILE A 88 4.02 -10.65 5.55
N ASN A 89 2.81 -11.17 5.71
CA ASN A 89 2.46 -12.18 6.72
C ASN A 89 2.57 -13.63 6.21
N LYS A 90 3.09 -13.82 5.01
CA LYS A 90 3.26 -15.11 4.34
C LYS A 90 4.70 -15.28 3.88
N GLU A 91 5.13 -16.51 3.68
CA GLU A 91 6.44 -16.78 3.09
C GLU A 91 6.56 -16.20 1.68
N LYS A 92 5.51 -16.34 0.87
CA LYS A 92 5.39 -15.74 -0.47
C LYS A 92 4.06 -15.01 -0.57
N MET A 93 4.10 -13.76 -0.98
CA MET A 93 2.94 -12.92 -1.25
C MET A 93 2.99 -12.47 -2.70
N THR A 94 1.93 -12.67 -3.44
CA THR A 94 1.83 -12.20 -4.83
C THR A 94 1.53 -10.71 -4.88
N ILE A 95 1.84 -10.07 -6.02
CA ILE A 95 1.48 -8.66 -6.26
C ILE A 95 -0.04 -8.44 -6.17
N PHE A 96 -0.86 -9.40 -6.60
CA PHE A 96 -2.32 -9.31 -6.51
C PHE A 96 -2.82 -9.41 -5.07
N GLU A 97 -2.20 -10.27 -4.24
CA GLU A 97 -2.51 -10.31 -2.80
C GLU A 97 -2.10 -9.02 -2.09
N ALA A 98 -0.97 -8.41 -2.48
CA ALA A 98 -0.56 -7.12 -1.96
C ALA A 98 -1.54 -6.01 -2.36
N LEU A 99 -2.02 -5.99 -3.61
CA LEU A 99 -3.05 -5.05 -4.06
C LEU A 99 -4.38 -5.28 -3.32
N ALA A 100 -4.78 -6.52 -3.10
CA ALA A 100 -5.98 -6.84 -2.31
C ALA A 100 -5.85 -6.41 -0.84
N LEU A 101 -4.66 -6.58 -0.24
CA LEU A 101 -4.39 -6.17 1.15
C LEU A 101 -4.56 -4.67 1.37
N ILE A 102 -4.22 -3.84 0.40
CA ILE A 102 -4.39 -2.38 0.45
C ILE A 102 -5.83 -1.92 0.17
N GLY A 103 -6.77 -2.83 -0.04
CA GLY A 103 -8.20 -2.54 -0.24
C GLY A 103 -8.59 -2.34 -1.69
N ASP A 104 -7.85 -2.93 -2.63
CA ASP A 104 -8.00 -2.80 -4.08
C ASP A 104 -7.79 -1.34 -4.59
N LEU A 105 -7.73 -1.21 -5.87
CA LEU A 105 -7.55 0.08 -6.55
C LEU A 105 -8.92 0.72 -6.80
N SER A 106 -9.14 1.89 -6.22
CA SER A 106 -10.34 2.69 -6.51
C SER A 106 -10.40 3.08 -8.00
N GLU A 107 -11.56 3.53 -8.46
CA GLU A 107 -11.74 4.05 -9.83
C GLU A 107 -10.83 5.25 -10.16
N PHE A 108 -10.28 5.90 -9.12
CA PHE A 108 -9.35 7.03 -9.24
C PHE A 108 -7.90 6.63 -9.43
N ASN A 109 -7.60 5.35 -9.43
CA ASN A 109 -6.25 4.83 -9.54
C ASN A 109 -6.04 4.09 -10.86
N SER A 110 -4.87 4.28 -11.47
CA SER A 110 -4.53 3.60 -12.71
C SER A 110 -4.17 2.14 -12.42
N ARG A 111 -4.92 1.21 -13.03
CA ARG A 111 -4.57 -0.22 -13.05
C ARG A 111 -3.59 -0.57 -14.16
N LYS A 112 -3.41 0.34 -15.14
CA LYS A 112 -2.53 0.13 -16.31
C LYS A 112 -1.05 0.36 -16.02
N GLU A 113 -0.76 1.27 -15.09
CA GLU A 113 0.60 1.76 -14.84
C GLU A 113 0.93 1.65 -13.36
N ILE A 114 1.01 0.42 -12.87
CA ILE A 114 1.53 0.16 -11.54
C ILE A 114 3.03 -0.05 -11.68
N LYS A 115 3.82 0.64 -10.84
CA LYS A 115 5.27 0.49 -10.81
C LYS A 115 5.66 -0.23 -9.54
N LEU A 116 6.45 -1.27 -9.69
CA LEU A 116 7.12 -1.93 -8.59
C LEU A 116 8.60 -1.53 -8.65
N VAL A 117 9.07 -0.96 -7.55
CA VAL A 117 10.46 -0.56 -7.36
C VAL A 117 11.07 -1.55 -6.40
N ARG A 118 12.15 -2.21 -6.83
CA ARG A 118 12.90 -3.21 -6.06
C ARG A 118 14.36 -2.87 -6.05
N GLU A 119 14.94 -2.87 -4.88
CA GLU A 119 16.39 -2.77 -4.71
C GLU A 119 16.96 -4.14 -4.35
N LYS A 120 17.95 -4.59 -5.12
CA LYS A 120 18.65 -5.85 -4.91
C LYS A 120 20.15 -5.67 -5.15
N ASN A 121 20.95 -5.98 -4.14
CA ASN A 121 22.41 -5.83 -4.21
C ASN A 121 22.87 -4.40 -4.59
N GLY A 122 22.19 -3.37 -4.09
CA GLY A 122 22.50 -1.97 -4.40
C GLY A 122 22.01 -1.50 -5.78
N VAL A 123 21.33 -2.35 -6.54
CA VAL A 123 20.76 -2.00 -7.85
C VAL A 123 19.25 -1.83 -7.71
N THR A 124 18.76 -0.64 -8.01
CA THR A 124 17.33 -0.35 -8.04
C THR A 124 16.74 -0.61 -9.42
N THR A 125 15.72 -1.43 -9.49
CA THR A 125 14.97 -1.75 -10.70
C THR A 125 13.53 -1.25 -10.59
N ILE A 126 12.98 -0.75 -11.69
CA ILE A 126 11.59 -0.31 -11.78
C ILE A 126 10.88 -1.11 -12.84
N LYS A 127 9.90 -1.90 -12.44
CA LYS A 127 9.03 -2.63 -13.37
C LYS A 127 7.67 -1.97 -13.42
N THR A 128 7.23 -1.61 -14.62
CA THR A 128 5.85 -1.14 -14.85
C THR A 128 5.04 -2.30 -15.42
N PHE A 129 3.84 -2.49 -14.90
CA PHE A 129 2.91 -3.53 -15.36
C PHE A 129 1.46 -3.04 -15.33
N ASP A 130 0.60 -3.73 -16.10
CA ASP A 130 -0.85 -3.56 -16.08
C ASP A 130 -1.45 -4.67 -15.19
N ALA A 131 -2.12 -4.29 -14.12
CA ALA A 131 -2.76 -5.26 -13.20
C ALA A 131 -3.92 -6.03 -13.84
N ARG A 132 -4.32 -5.70 -15.07
CA ARG A 132 -5.36 -6.39 -15.84
C ARG A 132 -4.77 -7.39 -16.84
N SER A 133 -3.43 -7.38 -17.04
CA SER A 133 -2.72 -8.29 -17.94
C SER A 133 -2.17 -9.48 -17.17
N GLU A 134 -2.08 -10.61 -17.85
CA GLU A 134 -1.46 -11.84 -17.34
C GLU A 134 0.08 -11.79 -17.36
N ASP A 135 0.68 -10.78 -18.01
CA ASP A 135 2.13 -10.68 -18.22
C ASP A 135 2.93 -10.70 -16.93
N ILE A 136 2.37 -10.16 -15.84
CA ILE A 136 3.05 -10.09 -14.55
C ILE A 136 3.20 -11.46 -13.90
N VAL A 137 2.29 -12.42 -14.19
CA VAL A 137 2.24 -13.74 -13.54
C VAL A 137 3.51 -14.54 -13.80
N ASN A 138 4.07 -14.40 -15.00
CA ASN A 138 5.29 -15.11 -15.42
C ASN A 138 6.58 -14.30 -15.21
N SER A 139 6.50 -13.17 -14.51
CA SER A 139 7.65 -12.31 -14.24
C SER A 139 8.26 -12.59 -12.87
N GLU A 140 9.54 -12.22 -12.70
CA GLU A 140 10.22 -12.24 -11.40
C GLU A 140 9.60 -11.28 -10.37
N TYR A 141 8.76 -10.34 -10.82
CA TYR A 141 8.06 -9.36 -9.98
C TYR A 141 6.68 -9.82 -9.54
N TYR A 142 6.30 -11.06 -9.85
CA TYR A 142 5.01 -11.62 -9.44
C TYR A 142 4.90 -11.75 -7.91
N TYR A 143 6.00 -12.11 -7.25
CA TYR A 143 6.08 -12.15 -5.80
C TYR A 143 6.70 -10.88 -5.24
N ILE A 144 6.04 -10.33 -4.22
CA ILE A 144 6.55 -9.17 -3.47
C ILE A 144 7.70 -9.63 -2.57
N GLU A 145 8.80 -8.88 -2.62
CA GLU A 145 9.93 -9.03 -1.71
C GLU A 145 9.90 -7.97 -0.60
N PRO A 146 10.55 -8.20 0.55
CA PRO A 146 10.69 -7.18 1.59
C PRO A 146 11.35 -5.91 1.05
N ASN A 147 10.85 -4.74 1.50
CA ASN A 147 11.24 -3.41 1.08
C ASN A 147 10.86 -3.01 -0.36
N ASP A 148 10.09 -3.81 -1.08
CA ASP A 148 9.49 -3.39 -2.34
C ASP A 148 8.65 -2.13 -2.13
N ILE A 149 8.61 -1.27 -3.16
CA ILE A 149 7.73 -0.11 -3.20
C ILE A 149 6.77 -0.26 -4.37
N ILE A 150 5.48 -0.27 -4.10
CA ILE A 150 4.43 -0.27 -5.11
C ILE A 150 3.95 1.17 -5.30
N TYR A 151 4.22 1.75 -6.46
CA TYR A 151 3.72 3.07 -6.82
C TYR A 151 2.49 2.95 -7.70
N ILE A 152 1.39 3.53 -7.25
CA ILE A 152 0.09 3.51 -7.94
C ILE A 152 -0.27 4.95 -8.32
N ARG A 153 -0.27 5.22 -9.62
CA ARG A 153 -0.58 6.54 -10.15
C ARG A 153 -2.07 6.86 -10.03
N GLN A 154 -2.38 8.05 -9.56
CA GLN A 154 -3.72 8.60 -9.63
C GLN A 154 -4.04 9.07 -11.05
N ILE A 155 -5.28 8.86 -11.49
CA ILE A 155 -5.75 9.29 -12.82
C ILE A 155 -5.98 10.81 -12.78
N PRO A 156 -5.32 11.61 -13.63
CA PRO A 156 -5.56 13.05 -13.71
C PRO A 156 -7.01 13.34 -14.12
N GLY A 157 -7.63 14.34 -13.53
CA GLY A 157 -8.99 14.77 -13.90
C GLY A 157 -10.04 14.50 -12.81
N TYR A 158 -9.80 13.54 -11.92
CA TYR A 158 -10.70 13.31 -10.78
C TYR A 158 -10.57 14.39 -9.68
N SER A 159 -9.53 15.19 -9.70
CA SER A 159 -9.29 16.27 -8.72
C SER A 159 -10.36 17.38 -8.78
N PHE A 160 -11.12 17.50 -9.88
CA PHE A 160 -12.16 18.51 -10.05
C PHE A 160 -13.57 17.99 -9.74
N GLY A 161 -13.73 16.77 -9.22
CA GLY A 161 -15.05 16.19 -8.90
C GLY A 161 -15.91 15.87 -10.14
N ILE A 162 -15.33 15.89 -11.35
CA ILE A 162 -16.03 15.58 -12.62
C ILE A 162 -15.89 14.07 -12.88
N ASN A 163 -16.53 13.28 -12.02
CA ASN A 163 -16.33 11.82 -12.01
C ASN A 163 -17.32 11.06 -12.89
N HIS A 164 -18.43 11.71 -13.28
CA HIS A 164 -19.48 11.09 -14.07
C HIS A 164 -19.99 12.01 -15.17
N VAL A 165 -20.40 11.44 -16.28
CA VAL A 165 -21.06 12.14 -17.38
C VAL A 165 -22.25 12.96 -16.86
N THR A 166 -22.95 12.47 -15.84
CA THR A 166 -24.06 13.18 -15.17
C THR A 166 -23.62 14.47 -14.51
N THR A 167 -22.42 14.55 -13.93
CA THR A 167 -21.88 15.80 -13.33
C THR A 167 -21.60 16.83 -14.42
N VAL A 168 -20.99 16.39 -15.53
CA VAL A 168 -20.74 17.28 -16.69
C VAL A 168 -22.07 17.81 -17.25
N ILE A 169 -23.05 16.93 -17.46
CA ILE A 169 -24.39 17.31 -17.94
C ILE A 169 -25.06 18.26 -16.94
N GLY A 170 -24.97 17.98 -15.64
CA GLY A 170 -25.54 18.83 -14.59
C GLY A 170 -24.94 20.24 -14.58
N VAL A 171 -23.63 20.37 -14.67
CA VAL A 171 -22.94 21.69 -14.71
C VAL A 171 -23.30 22.44 -15.97
N THR A 172 -23.30 21.79 -17.15
CA THR A 172 -23.66 22.45 -18.41
C THR A 172 -25.15 22.87 -18.43
N ALA A 173 -26.06 22.03 -17.94
CA ALA A 173 -27.47 22.38 -17.83
C ALA A 173 -27.70 23.58 -16.88
N ALA A 174 -26.99 23.63 -15.75
CA ALA A 174 -27.07 24.73 -14.80
C ALA A 174 -26.58 26.05 -15.41
N THR A 175 -25.48 26.03 -16.14
CA THR A 175 -24.94 27.24 -16.81
C THR A 175 -25.87 27.76 -17.89
N ILE A 176 -26.48 26.86 -18.71
CA ILE A 176 -27.46 27.23 -19.72
C ILE A 176 -28.72 27.83 -19.07
N SER A 177 -29.23 27.18 -18.01
CA SER A 177 -30.39 27.65 -17.28
C SER A 177 -30.17 29.03 -16.67
N PHE A 178 -28.98 29.28 -16.11
CA PHE A 178 -28.60 30.58 -15.58
C PHE A 178 -28.53 31.64 -16.70
N GLY A 179 -27.97 31.31 -17.85
CA GLY A 179 -27.95 32.18 -19.03
C GLY A 179 -29.34 32.57 -19.52
N VAL A 180 -30.26 31.60 -19.62
CA VAL A 180 -31.69 31.83 -19.96
C VAL A 180 -32.37 32.73 -18.93
N PHE A 181 -32.11 32.48 -17.62
CA PHE A 181 -32.66 33.30 -16.55
C PHE A 181 -32.21 34.78 -16.65
N ILE A 182 -30.93 35.06 -16.85
CA ILE A 182 -30.39 36.40 -17.06
C ILE A 182 -31.02 37.06 -18.29
N TYR A 183 -31.11 36.33 -19.42
CA TYR A 183 -31.73 36.81 -20.63
C TYR A 183 -33.20 37.20 -20.37
N SER A 184 -33.94 36.40 -19.64
CA SER A 184 -35.35 36.69 -19.28
C SER A 184 -35.48 37.98 -18.46
N ILE A 185 -34.61 38.20 -17.47
CA ILE A 185 -34.59 39.43 -16.66
C ILE A 185 -34.32 40.64 -17.54
N VAL A 186 -33.34 40.58 -18.41
CA VAL A 186 -32.98 41.67 -19.30
C VAL A 186 -34.14 42.01 -20.26
N GLN A 187 -34.75 40.99 -20.85
CA GLN A 187 -35.91 41.20 -21.76
C GLN A 187 -37.11 41.80 -21.02
N THR A 188 -37.38 41.37 -19.81
CA THR A 188 -38.45 41.92 -18.97
C THR A 188 -38.15 43.40 -18.66
N GLY A 189 -36.92 43.72 -18.31
CA GLY A 189 -36.48 45.11 -18.10
C GLY A 189 -36.64 46.00 -19.34
N ILE A 190 -36.19 45.51 -20.49
CA ILE A 190 -36.36 46.26 -21.80
C ILE A 190 -37.83 46.45 -22.11
N ASN A 191 -38.66 45.45 -21.98
CA ASN A 191 -40.09 45.56 -22.27
C ASN A 191 -40.79 46.54 -21.30
N HIS A 192 -40.34 46.57 -20.04
CA HIS A 192 -40.87 47.52 -19.06
C HIS A 192 -40.50 48.97 -19.43
N VAL A 193 -39.24 49.21 -19.79
CA VAL A 193 -38.76 50.53 -20.25
C VAL A 193 -39.51 50.97 -21.51
N ASN A 194 -39.64 50.11 -22.50
CA ASN A 194 -40.34 50.43 -23.74
C ASN A 194 -41.84 50.73 -23.48
N LYS A 195 -42.49 50.07 -22.53
CA LYS A 195 -43.87 50.32 -22.17
C LYS A 195 -44.08 51.70 -21.51
N TYR A 196 -43.12 52.16 -20.72
CA TYR A 196 -43.19 53.47 -20.06
C TYR A 196 -42.83 54.61 -21.00
N TYR A 197 -41.70 54.50 -21.70
CA TYR A 197 -41.25 55.61 -22.60
C TYR A 197 -41.97 55.64 -23.95
N GLY A 198 -42.45 54.51 -24.47
CA GLY A 198 -43.26 54.46 -25.66
C GLY A 198 -44.64 55.12 -25.49
N LYS A 199 -45.13 55.26 -24.25
CA LYS A 199 -46.38 56.00 -23.95
C LYS A 199 -46.18 57.52 -23.88
N GLU A 200 -44.97 57.99 -23.57
CA GLU A 200 -44.67 59.44 -23.54
C GLU A 200 -44.43 60.00 -24.92
N ALA A 201 -43.91 59.22 -25.86
CA ALA A 201 -43.65 59.65 -27.26
C ALA A 201 -44.91 59.70 -28.12
N ALA A 202 -46.04 59.21 -27.64
CA ALA A 202 -47.35 59.17 -28.33
C ALA A 202 -48.35 60.23 -27.82
N LYS A 203 -47.91 61.18 -27.00
CA LYS A 203 -48.66 62.39 -26.60
C LYS A 203 -48.02 63.62 -27.26
#